data_63fea26d61299d89effe7b143cca648d
#
_entry.id   63fea26d61299d89effe7b143cca648d
#
_cell.length_a   1.000
_cell.length_b   1.000
_cell.length_c   1.000
_cell.angle_alpha   90.00
_cell.angle_beta   90.00
_cell.angle_gamma   90.00
#
_symmetry.space_group_name_H-M   'P 1'
#
loop_
_entity.id
_entity.type
_entity.pdbx_description
1 polymer ?
#
loop_
_entity_poly.entity_id
_entity_poly.type
_entity_poly.pdbx_seq_one_letter_code
_entity_poly.pdbx_strand_id
1 'polypeptide(L)'
;MSMIDTAEMYGDGAAEEVVGEAIAGRRDEVFLVSKVYPHNASRKGVIAACERSLLRLATDRLDLYLLHWRGRVPIAETVAGFEALRAAGKIRAWGVSNFDRGDMEKLLALPDGSHCAANQVQYHLRCRGIEWDLLPLCRSRAIVVMAYSPFDEGRLLKNRQLAAIAQHHGTKPATLALAWLLAQEQVAAIPKAADASHVQDNRAAVELSLSPQLTRELDAAFPSPQGPSPLQVI
;
A
#
# COMPACT_ATOMS: atom_id res chain seq x y z
N MET A 1 -4.36 -9.44 -11.51
CA MET A 1 -4.32 -8.29 -10.58
C MET A 1 -5.76 -7.87 -10.35
N SER A 2 -6.20 -7.90 -9.09
CA SER A 2 -7.60 -7.62 -8.72
C SER A 2 -7.70 -6.50 -7.68
N MET A 3 -6.57 -5.98 -7.15
CA MET A 3 -6.59 -4.88 -6.20
C MET A 3 -6.46 -3.53 -6.92
N ILE A 4 -7.36 -2.60 -6.57
CA ILE A 4 -7.32 -1.19 -7.01
C ILE A 4 -7.18 -0.32 -5.78
N ASP A 5 -6.15 0.54 -5.78
CA ASP A 5 -5.88 1.51 -4.71
C ASP A 5 -6.15 2.94 -5.22
N THR A 6 -7.05 3.64 -4.53
CA THR A 6 -7.39 5.04 -4.78
C THR A 6 -7.46 5.83 -3.48
N ALA A 7 -7.87 7.09 -3.51
CA ALA A 7 -8.09 7.93 -2.35
C ALA A 7 -9.00 9.12 -2.68
N GLU A 8 -9.74 9.65 -1.68
CA GLU A 8 -10.52 10.89 -1.83
C GLU A 8 -9.65 12.09 -2.22
N MET A 9 -8.34 12.03 -1.93
CA MET A 9 -7.36 13.04 -2.28
C MET A 9 -7.03 13.11 -3.77
N TYR A 10 -7.07 11.98 -4.47
CA TYR A 10 -6.57 11.92 -5.84
C TYR A 10 -7.51 12.63 -6.81
N GLY A 11 -7.05 13.79 -7.34
CA GLY A 11 -7.86 14.66 -8.20
C GLY A 11 -9.14 15.15 -7.53
N ASP A 12 -9.10 15.41 -6.21
CA ASP A 12 -10.27 15.85 -5.42
C ASP A 12 -11.49 14.93 -5.55
N GLY A 13 -11.23 13.62 -5.65
CA GLY A 13 -12.24 12.56 -5.80
C GLY A 13 -12.46 12.09 -7.23
N ALA A 14 -11.97 12.77 -8.25
CA ALA A 14 -12.13 12.36 -9.65
C ALA A 14 -11.52 10.97 -9.93
N ALA A 15 -10.43 10.61 -9.23
CA ALA A 15 -9.86 9.27 -9.36
C ALA A 15 -10.82 8.17 -8.85
N GLU A 16 -11.60 8.44 -7.81
CA GLU A 16 -12.61 7.51 -7.32
C GLU A 16 -13.76 7.37 -8.33
N GLU A 17 -14.18 8.44 -9.01
CA GLU A 17 -15.21 8.39 -10.07
C GLU A 17 -14.76 7.51 -11.24
N VAL A 18 -13.53 7.71 -11.74
CA VAL A 18 -12.93 6.89 -12.80
C VAL A 18 -12.86 5.41 -12.39
N VAL A 19 -12.51 5.14 -11.14
CA VAL A 19 -12.49 3.75 -10.62
C VAL A 19 -13.92 3.20 -10.56
N GLY A 20 -14.89 3.97 -10.09
CA GLY A 20 -16.30 3.58 -10.06
C GLY A 20 -16.82 3.15 -11.45
N GLU A 21 -16.53 3.96 -12.48
CA GLU A 21 -16.88 3.62 -13.87
C GLU A 21 -16.17 2.32 -14.33
N ALA A 22 -14.89 2.18 -14.02
CA ALA A 22 -14.09 1.03 -14.45
C ALA A 22 -14.53 -0.31 -13.83
N ILE A 23 -15.09 -0.28 -12.61
CA ILE A 23 -15.54 -1.50 -11.89
C ILE A 23 -17.05 -1.76 -12.03
N ALA A 24 -17.77 -0.94 -12.80
CA ALA A 24 -19.21 -1.10 -13.00
C ALA A 24 -19.53 -2.51 -13.53
N GLY A 25 -20.46 -3.20 -12.86
CA GLY A 25 -20.81 -4.60 -13.19
C GLY A 25 -19.78 -5.65 -12.78
N ARG A 26 -18.63 -5.26 -12.23
CA ARG A 26 -17.53 -6.16 -11.86
C ARG A 26 -17.02 -5.94 -10.43
N ARG A 27 -17.82 -5.30 -9.56
CA ARG A 27 -17.41 -4.92 -8.20
C ARG A 27 -16.88 -6.11 -7.38
N ASP A 28 -17.45 -7.28 -7.54
CA ASP A 28 -17.07 -8.49 -6.78
C ASP A 28 -15.75 -9.12 -7.25
N GLU A 29 -15.25 -8.73 -8.42
CA GLU A 29 -13.96 -9.19 -8.94
C GLU A 29 -12.78 -8.36 -8.41
N VAL A 30 -13.07 -7.24 -7.69
CA VAL A 30 -12.07 -6.24 -7.32
C VAL A 30 -11.95 -6.13 -5.80
N PHE A 31 -10.71 -6.17 -5.30
CA PHE A 31 -10.37 -5.73 -3.95
C PHE A 31 -10.13 -4.22 -3.98
N LEU A 32 -11.10 -3.45 -3.49
CA LEU A 32 -11.14 -2.00 -3.62
C LEU A 32 -10.63 -1.32 -2.35
N VAL A 33 -9.60 -0.47 -2.51
CA VAL A 33 -9.00 0.31 -1.43
C VAL A 33 -9.21 1.80 -1.68
N SER A 34 -9.64 2.53 -0.66
CA SER A 34 -9.60 3.99 -0.64
C SER A 34 -9.08 4.52 0.69
N LYS A 35 -8.89 5.85 0.79
CA LYS A 35 -8.23 6.47 1.93
C LYS A 35 -8.94 7.76 2.33
N VAL A 36 -9.03 7.99 3.66
CA VAL A 36 -9.54 9.24 4.22
C VAL A 36 -8.39 10.21 4.52
N TYR A 37 -8.61 11.49 4.22
CA TYR A 37 -7.72 12.58 4.61
C TYR A 37 -7.59 12.71 6.14
N PRO A 38 -6.41 13.08 6.67
CA PRO A 38 -6.24 13.30 8.11
C PRO A 38 -7.12 14.39 8.71
N HIS A 39 -7.52 15.40 7.93
CA HIS A 39 -8.43 16.45 8.42
C HIS A 39 -9.88 15.95 8.57
N ASN A 40 -10.22 14.84 7.91
CA ASN A 40 -11.50 14.13 8.06
C ASN A 40 -11.43 12.97 9.07
N ALA A 41 -10.33 12.84 9.84
CA ALA A 41 -10.05 11.66 10.66
C ALA A 41 -10.79 11.60 12.00
N SER A 42 -11.67 12.57 12.34
CA SER A 42 -12.56 12.44 13.49
C SER A 42 -13.59 11.31 13.27
N ARG A 43 -14.16 10.74 14.33
CA ARG A 43 -15.13 9.66 14.22
C ARG A 43 -16.27 9.97 13.23
N LYS A 44 -16.86 11.16 13.32
CA LYS A 44 -17.91 11.61 12.38
C LYS A 44 -17.34 11.90 10.99
N GLY A 45 -16.15 12.48 10.91
CA GLY A 45 -15.50 12.84 9.67
C GLY A 45 -15.14 11.62 8.82
N VAL A 46 -14.57 10.56 9.42
CA VAL A 46 -14.28 9.28 8.76
C VAL A 46 -15.55 8.67 8.13
N ILE A 47 -16.66 8.66 8.87
CA ILE A 47 -17.92 8.12 8.37
C ILE A 47 -18.42 8.96 7.18
N ALA A 48 -18.46 10.28 7.32
CA ALA A 48 -18.92 11.17 6.25
C ALA A 48 -17.99 11.12 5.01
N ALA A 49 -16.67 10.99 5.19
CA ALA A 49 -15.71 10.85 4.10
C ALA A 49 -15.92 9.51 3.36
N CYS A 50 -16.08 8.40 4.09
CA CYS A 50 -16.38 7.10 3.50
C CYS A 50 -17.65 7.13 2.66
N GLU A 51 -18.74 7.73 3.15
CA GLU A 51 -20.00 7.86 2.41
C GLU A 51 -19.79 8.62 1.09
N ARG A 52 -19.01 9.71 1.10
CA ARG A 52 -18.67 10.44 -0.15
C ARG A 52 -17.85 9.58 -1.11
N SER A 53 -16.86 8.82 -0.59
CA SER A 53 -16.07 7.89 -1.41
C SER A 53 -16.94 6.80 -2.03
N LEU A 54 -17.86 6.22 -1.27
CA LEU A 54 -18.79 5.20 -1.78
C LEU A 54 -19.70 5.75 -2.89
N LEU A 55 -20.16 7.00 -2.75
CA LEU A 55 -20.95 7.67 -3.80
C LEU A 55 -20.15 7.86 -5.09
N ARG A 56 -18.91 8.36 -5.02
CA ARG A 56 -18.03 8.54 -6.20
C ARG A 56 -17.65 7.21 -6.86
N LEU A 57 -17.41 6.21 -6.04
CA LEU A 57 -17.07 4.85 -6.49
C LEU A 57 -18.29 4.06 -6.99
N ALA A 58 -19.52 4.62 -6.87
CA ALA A 58 -20.77 3.95 -7.22
C ALA A 58 -20.88 2.54 -6.64
N THR A 59 -20.50 2.35 -5.36
CA THR A 59 -20.52 1.06 -4.66
C THR A 59 -21.03 1.20 -3.23
N ASP A 60 -21.48 0.12 -2.66
CA ASP A 60 -22.01 0.04 -1.29
C ASP A 60 -20.93 -0.25 -0.24
N ARG A 61 -19.72 -0.68 -0.66
CA ARG A 61 -18.65 -1.10 0.25
C ARG A 61 -17.25 -0.91 -0.32
N LEU A 62 -16.28 -0.74 0.59
CA LEU A 62 -14.84 -0.89 0.33
C LEU A 62 -14.34 -2.21 0.95
N ASP A 63 -13.32 -2.79 0.35
CA ASP A 63 -12.65 -3.95 0.95
C ASP A 63 -11.65 -3.51 2.01
N LEU A 64 -10.98 -2.36 1.79
CA LEU A 64 -10.05 -1.77 2.75
C LEU A 64 -10.16 -0.24 2.72
N TYR A 65 -10.26 0.37 3.91
CA TYR A 65 -10.27 1.83 4.04
C TYR A 65 -9.13 2.29 4.95
N LEU A 66 -8.30 3.21 4.48
CA LEU A 66 -7.08 3.62 5.17
C LEU A 66 -7.17 5.06 5.67
N LEU A 67 -6.52 5.36 6.80
CA LEU A 67 -6.10 6.72 7.12
C LEU A 67 -4.86 7.05 6.28
N HIS A 68 -4.92 8.10 5.44
CA HIS A 68 -3.90 8.39 4.42
C HIS A 68 -2.54 8.75 5.02
N TRP A 69 -2.50 9.45 6.17
CA TRP A 69 -1.32 9.66 7.03
C TRP A 69 -1.75 10.16 8.40
N ARG A 70 -0.83 10.15 9.34
CA ARG A 70 -1.05 10.62 10.70
C ARG A 70 -1.31 12.13 10.72
N GLY A 71 -2.50 12.54 11.18
CA GLY A 71 -2.90 13.92 11.38
C GLY A 71 -2.88 14.35 12.84
N ARG A 72 -3.59 15.45 13.14
CA ARG A 72 -3.72 16.01 14.49
C ARG A 72 -4.89 15.40 15.28
N VAL A 73 -5.84 14.76 14.61
CA VAL A 73 -6.97 14.10 15.27
C VAL A 73 -6.45 12.91 16.09
N PRO A 74 -6.90 12.72 17.34
CA PRO A 74 -6.56 11.54 18.12
C PRO A 74 -6.90 10.25 17.36
N ILE A 75 -5.94 9.33 17.23
CA ILE A 75 -6.12 8.11 16.44
C ILE A 75 -7.28 7.24 16.93
N ALA A 76 -7.62 7.30 18.22
CA ALA A 76 -8.76 6.60 18.79
C ALA A 76 -10.10 7.01 18.17
N GLU A 77 -10.24 8.28 17.76
CA GLU A 77 -11.45 8.73 17.05
C GLU A 77 -11.54 8.12 15.64
N THR A 78 -10.40 8.06 14.94
CA THR A 78 -10.33 7.43 13.61
C THR A 78 -10.68 5.95 13.68
N VAL A 79 -10.10 5.23 14.65
CA VAL A 79 -10.39 3.81 14.91
C VAL A 79 -11.87 3.62 15.21
N ALA A 80 -12.45 4.44 16.10
CA ALA A 80 -13.89 4.36 16.42
C ALA A 80 -14.79 4.63 15.18
N GLY A 81 -14.35 5.48 14.24
CA GLY A 81 -15.02 5.71 12.96
C GLY A 81 -14.93 4.50 12.04
N PHE A 82 -13.74 3.89 11.91
CA PHE A 82 -13.54 2.68 11.13
C PHE A 82 -14.34 1.49 11.66
N GLU A 83 -14.37 1.28 12.98
CA GLU A 83 -15.14 0.21 13.60
C GLU A 83 -16.66 0.41 13.37
N ALA A 84 -17.14 1.64 13.44
CA ALA A 84 -18.54 1.94 13.12
C ALA A 84 -18.87 1.62 11.64
N LEU A 85 -17.99 1.98 10.71
CA LEU A 85 -18.14 1.65 9.28
C LEU A 85 -18.07 0.14 9.02
N ARG A 86 -17.18 -0.57 9.72
CA ARG A 86 -17.07 -2.03 9.63
C ARG A 86 -18.35 -2.71 10.15
N ALA A 87 -18.83 -2.29 11.29
CA ALA A 87 -20.09 -2.79 11.86
C ALA A 87 -21.31 -2.51 10.95
N ALA A 88 -21.31 -1.39 10.22
CA ALA A 88 -22.33 -1.05 9.23
C ALA A 88 -22.16 -1.76 7.87
N GLY A 89 -21.11 -2.58 7.68
CA GLY A 89 -20.83 -3.29 6.43
C GLY A 89 -20.31 -2.38 5.29
N LYS A 90 -20.00 -1.11 5.58
CA LYS A 90 -19.49 -0.14 4.58
C LYS A 90 -18.02 -0.39 4.21
N ILE A 91 -17.25 -0.97 5.12
CA ILE A 91 -15.88 -1.42 4.89
C ILE A 91 -15.72 -2.84 5.44
N ARG A 92 -14.90 -3.66 4.77
CA ARG A 92 -14.58 -5.02 5.27
C ARG A 92 -13.43 -5.00 6.28
N ALA A 93 -12.43 -4.18 5.99
CA ALA A 93 -11.26 -3.99 6.84
C ALA A 93 -10.82 -2.52 6.81
N TRP A 94 -9.97 -2.16 7.77
CA TRP A 94 -9.36 -0.84 7.80
C TRP A 94 -7.85 -0.94 8.12
N GLY A 95 -7.14 0.12 7.83
CA GLY A 95 -5.71 0.23 8.12
C GLY A 95 -5.26 1.68 8.12
N VAL A 96 -3.96 1.86 8.03
CA VAL A 96 -3.31 3.16 8.06
C VAL A 96 -2.31 3.29 6.91
N SER A 97 -1.79 4.48 6.70
CA SER A 97 -0.71 4.74 5.76
C SER A 97 0.28 5.71 6.39
N ASN A 98 1.57 5.54 6.07
CA ASN A 98 2.66 6.36 6.57
C ASN A 98 2.79 6.37 8.11
N PHE A 99 2.48 5.26 8.76
CA PHE A 99 2.72 5.05 10.19
C PHE A 99 4.09 4.40 10.37
N ASP A 100 4.95 5.06 11.12
CA ASP A 100 6.22 4.47 11.57
C ASP A 100 5.98 3.44 12.70
N ARG A 101 7.08 2.85 13.18
CA ARG A 101 7.01 1.88 14.29
C ARG A 101 6.31 2.45 15.52
N GLY A 102 6.66 3.69 15.94
CA GLY A 102 6.10 4.31 17.13
C GLY A 102 4.62 4.65 16.98
N ASP A 103 4.18 5.06 15.80
CA ASP A 103 2.78 5.28 15.50
C ASP A 103 1.98 3.97 15.49
N MET A 104 2.55 2.88 14.93
CA MET A 104 1.93 1.56 14.97
C MET A 104 1.81 1.03 16.40
N GLU A 105 2.83 1.19 17.25
CA GLU A 105 2.77 0.79 18.66
C GLU A 105 1.66 1.55 19.43
N LYS A 106 1.50 2.86 19.19
CA LYS A 106 0.40 3.66 19.76
C LYS A 106 -0.96 3.20 19.28
N LEU A 107 -1.09 2.90 17.97
CA LEU A 107 -2.32 2.38 17.40
C LEU A 107 -2.69 1.03 18.00
N LEU A 108 -1.73 0.11 18.07
CA LEU A 108 -1.93 -1.25 18.58
C LEU A 108 -2.24 -1.31 20.08
N ALA A 109 -1.90 -0.26 20.83
CA ALA A 109 -2.26 -0.13 22.25
C ALA A 109 -3.73 0.25 22.47
N LEU A 110 -4.47 0.66 21.43
CA LEU A 110 -5.91 0.93 21.53
C LEU A 110 -6.73 -0.37 21.62
N PRO A 111 -7.91 -0.36 22.24
CA PRO A 111 -8.76 -1.54 22.38
C PRO A 111 -9.03 -2.28 21.06
N ASP A 112 -9.35 -1.54 19.99
CA ASP A 112 -9.62 -2.11 18.67
C ASP A 112 -8.42 -2.00 17.71
N GLY A 113 -7.25 -1.60 18.19
CA GLY A 113 -6.04 -1.40 17.38
C GLY A 113 -5.56 -2.67 16.69
N SER A 114 -5.81 -3.84 17.29
CA SER A 114 -5.48 -5.16 16.72
C SER A 114 -6.29 -5.51 15.46
N HIS A 115 -7.36 -4.77 15.14
CA HIS A 115 -8.12 -4.94 13.90
C HIS A 115 -7.49 -4.23 12.69
N CYS A 116 -6.39 -3.49 12.87
CA CYS A 116 -5.64 -2.88 11.77
C CYS A 116 -5.12 -3.97 10.82
N ALA A 117 -5.61 -3.97 9.59
CA ALA A 117 -5.28 -5.00 8.61
C ALA A 117 -4.06 -4.66 7.74
N ALA A 118 -3.75 -3.36 7.57
CA ALA A 118 -2.68 -2.94 6.67
C ALA A 118 -2.01 -1.63 7.13
N ASN A 119 -0.73 -1.48 6.78
CA ASN A 119 -0.02 -0.21 6.80
C ASN A 119 0.58 0.04 5.41
N GLN A 120 0.14 1.10 4.73
CA GLN A 120 0.62 1.45 3.41
C GLN A 120 1.80 2.43 3.54
N VAL A 121 2.99 2.00 3.11
CA VAL A 121 4.24 2.77 3.26
C VAL A 121 5.11 2.71 2.01
N GLN A 122 6.04 3.65 1.88
CA GLN A 122 7.04 3.60 0.82
C GLN A 122 7.97 2.40 1.05
N TYR A 123 8.03 1.50 0.05
CA TYR A 123 8.93 0.35 0.12
C TYR A 123 9.34 -0.11 -1.28
N HIS A 124 10.62 -0.14 -1.53
CA HIS A 124 11.23 -0.59 -2.78
C HIS A 124 12.74 -0.81 -2.58
N LEU A 125 13.45 -1.35 -3.57
CA LEU A 125 14.87 -1.70 -3.49
C LEU A 125 15.78 -0.59 -2.94
N ARG A 126 15.49 0.70 -3.19
CA ARG A 126 16.25 1.84 -2.68
C ARG A 126 15.71 2.42 -1.37
N CYS A 127 14.56 1.95 -0.90
CA CYS A 127 13.90 2.38 0.33
C CYS A 127 13.56 1.15 1.17
N ARG A 128 14.56 0.60 1.85
CA ARG A 128 14.46 -0.64 2.63
C ARG A 128 14.42 -0.41 4.14
N GLY A 129 14.36 0.85 4.60
CA GLY A 129 14.45 1.20 6.01
C GLY A 129 13.45 0.49 6.92
N ILE A 130 12.24 0.22 6.42
CA ILE A 130 11.19 -0.49 7.17
C ILE A 130 11.56 -1.92 7.56
N GLU A 131 12.55 -2.53 6.89
CA GLU A 131 12.99 -3.91 7.17
C GLU A 131 13.65 -4.02 8.55
N TRP A 132 14.15 -2.91 9.11
CA TRP A 132 14.81 -2.92 10.40
C TRP A 132 13.84 -3.24 11.55
N ASP A 133 12.69 -2.61 11.58
CA ASP A 133 11.79 -2.69 12.73
C ASP A 133 10.29 -2.68 12.38
N LEU A 134 9.84 -1.87 11.43
CA LEU A 134 8.42 -1.73 11.09
C LEU A 134 7.87 -2.98 10.40
N LEU A 135 8.58 -3.52 9.40
CA LEU A 135 8.15 -4.72 8.70
C LEU A 135 8.09 -5.95 9.61
N PRO A 136 9.09 -6.21 10.49
CA PRO A 136 9.00 -7.24 11.52
C PRO A 136 7.82 -7.05 12.49
N LEU A 137 7.54 -5.81 12.92
CA LEU A 137 6.37 -5.51 13.75
C LEU A 137 5.07 -5.86 13.01
N CYS A 138 4.90 -5.41 11.78
CA CYS A 138 3.71 -5.70 10.98
C CYS A 138 3.51 -7.22 10.80
N ARG A 139 4.58 -7.96 10.48
CA ARG A 139 4.54 -9.43 10.35
C ARG A 139 4.11 -10.11 11.65
N SER A 140 4.63 -9.68 12.79
CA SER A 140 4.28 -10.25 14.11
C SER A 140 2.81 -10.04 14.49
N ARG A 141 2.13 -9.10 13.83
CA ARG A 141 0.73 -8.73 14.07
C ARG A 141 -0.22 -9.11 12.92
N ALA A 142 0.27 -9.85 11.92
CA ALA A 142 -0.48 -10.20 10.71
C ALA A 142 -0.99 -8.97 9.93
N ILE A 143 -0.29 -7.82 10.01
CA ILE A 143 -0.60 -6.58 9.30
C ILE A 143 0.11 -6.60 7.95
N VAL A 144 -0.63 -6.46 6.86
CA VAL A 144 -0.05 -6.40 5.50
C VAL A 144 0.64 -5.06 5.29
N VAL A 145 1.87 -5.09 4.80
CA VAL A 145 2.55 -3.89 4.30
C VAL A 145 2.17 -3.69 2.83
N MET A 146 1.50 -2.56 2.52
CA MET A 146 1.20 -2.18 1.16
C MET A 146 2.28 -1.22 0.65
N ALA A 147 3.12 -1.71 -0.26
CA ALA A 147 4.26 -0.96 -0.79
C ALA A 147 3.82 0.03 -1.88
N TYR A 148 3.79 1.33 -1.56
CA TYR A 148 3.58 2.35 -2.58
C TYR A 148 4.89 2.81 -3.21
N SER A 149 4.81 3.46 -4.38
CA SER A 149 5.95 3.89 -5.20
C SER A 149 7.01 2.78 -5.41
N PRO A 150 6.62 1.56 -5.83
CA PRO A 150 7.54 0.43 -5.94
C PRO A 150 8.70 0.67 -6.91
N PHE A 151 8.57 1.68 -7.79
CA PHE A 151 9.58 2.09 -8.76
C PHE A 151 10.27 3.41 -8.40
N ASP A 152 10.12 3.93 -7.16
CA ASP A 152 10.71 5.20 -6.74
C ASP A 152 10.38 6.33 -7.74
N GLU A 153 9.10 6.50 -8.06
CA GLU A 153 8.60 7.46 -9.08
C GLU A 153 9.31 7.34 -10.44
N GLY A 154 9.75 6.13 -10.79
CA GLY A 154 10.47 5.82 -12.01
C GLY A 154 11.99 6.03 -11.91
N ARG A 155 12.53 6.59 -10.81
CA ARG A 155 13.98 6.76 -10.61
C ARG A 155 14.71 5.43 -10.51
N LEU A 156 14.08 4.42 -9.88
CA LEU A 156 14.64 3.08 -9.76
C LEU A 156 14.82 2.41 -11.14
N LEU A 157 13.92 2.66 -12.09
CA LEU A 157 14.00 2.07 -13.43
C LEU A 157 15.17 2.62 -14.26
N LYS A 158 15.75 3.78 -13.87
CA LYS A 158 16.92 4.38 -14.48
C LYS A 158 18.23 3.96 -13.77
N ASN A 159 18.16 3.12 -12.75
CA ASN A 159 19.34 2.66 -12.00
C ASN A 159 20.14 1.66 -12.84
N ARG A 160 21.44 1.96 -13.06
CA ARG A 160 22.33 1.16 -13.91
C ARG A 160 22.59 -0.25 -13.35
N GLN A 161 22.68 -0.40 -12.03
CA GLN A 161 22.91 -1.69 -11.39
C GLN A 161 21.66 -2.59 -11.58
N LEU A 162 20.47 -2.06 -11.33
CA LEU A 162 19.22 -2.80 -11.57
C LEU A 162 19.08 -3.21 -13.04
N ALA A 163 19.42 -2.31 -13.97
CA ALA A 163 19.35 -2.59 -15.40
C ALA A 163 20.34 -3.72 -15.81
N ALA A 164 21.56 -3.69 -15.28
CA ALA A 164 22.57 -4.73 -15.55
C ALA A 164 22.13 -6.10 -15.00
N ILE A 165 21.62 -6.15 -13.75
CA ILE A 165 21.11 -7.38 -13.14
C ILE A 165 19.93 -7.92 -13.97
N ALA A 166 18.95 -7.06 -14.30
CA ALA A 166 17.80 -7.46 -15.09
C ALA A 166 18.20 -8.00 -16.47
N GLN A 167 19.15 -7.36 -17.16
CA GLN A 167 19.69 -7.81 -18.45
C GLN A 167 20.39 -9.18 -18.31
N HIS A 168 21.21 -9.35 -17.27
CA HIS A 168 21.92 -10.63 -17.02
C HIS A 168 20.93 -11.79 -16.84
N HIS A 169 19.80 -11.55 -16.20
CA HIS A 169 18.76 -12.55 -15.94
C HIS A 169 17.62 -12.55 -16.98
N GLY A 170 17.77 -11.88 -18.13
CA GLY A 170 16.83 -11.89 -19.26
C GLY A 170 15.45 -11.31 -18.91
N THR A 171 15.37 -10.34 -17.99
CA THR A 171 14.13 -9.71 -17.57
C THR A 171 14.18 -8.18 -17.66
N LYS A 172 13.05 -7.51 -17.42
CA LYS A 172 12.99 -6.04 -17.37
C LYS A 172 13.24 -5.52 -15.96
N PRO A 173 13.86 -4.32 -15.79
CA PRO A 173 14.06 -3.70 -14.49
C PRO A 173 12.76 -3.54 -13.67
N ALA A 174 11.65 -3.16 -14.31
CA ALA A 174 10.35 -3.03 -13.64
C ALA A 174 9.84 -4.37 -13.11
N THR A 175 9.87 -5.41 -13.95
CA THR A 175 9.45 -6.77 -13.58
C THR A 175 10.31 -7.29 -12.41
N LEU A 176 11.63 -7.10 -12.48
CA LEU A 176 12.56 -7.54 -11.43
C LEU A 176 12.32 -6.81 -10.10
N ALA A 177 12.19 -5.48 -10.13
CA ALA A 177 11.95 -4.68 -8.93
C ALA A 177 10.61 -5.07 -8.25
N LEU A 178 9.58 -5.31 -9.04
CA LEU A 178 8.28 -5.70 -8.53
C LEU A 178 8.28 -7.15 -8.00
N ALA A 179 8.94 -8.07 -8.69
CA ALA A 179 9.09 -9.45 -8.24
C ALA A 179 9.83 -9.53 -6.91
N TRP A 180 10.85 -8.67 -6.70
CA TRP A 180 11.55 -8.57 -5.43
C TRP A 180 10.61 -8.14 -4.29
N LEU A 181 9.75 -7.15 -4.50
CA LEU A 181 8.74 -6.74 -3.52
C LEU A 181 7.74 -7.86 -3.22
N LEU A 182 7.24 -8.52 -4.27
CA LEU A 182 6.24 -9.58 -4.13
C LEU A 182 6.81 -10.85 -3.47
N ALA A 183 8.13 -11.02 -3.47
CA ALA A 183 8.81 -12.10 -2.76
C ALA A 183 8.92 -11.84 -1.24
N GLN A 184 8.63 -10.61 -0.79
CA GLN A 184 8.62 -10.29 0.63
C GLN A 184 7.34 -10.81 1.29
N GLU A 185 7.47 -11.54 2.38
CA GLU A 185 6.33 -12.06 3.14
C GLU A 185 5.42 -10.92 3.65
N GLN A 186 4.10 -11.08 3.52
CA GLN A 186 3.08 -10.11 3.93
C GLN A 186 3.24 -8.72 3.28
N VAL A 187 3.78 -8.65 2.07
CA VAL A 187 3.90 -7.42 1.29
C VAL A 187 3.01 -7.51 0.06
N ALA A 188 2.18 -6.49 -0.14
CA ALA A 188 1.45 -6.24 -1.37
C ALA A 188 2.01 -4.99 -2.05
N ALA A 189 2.19 -5.00 -3.36
CA ALA A 189 2.68 -3.85 -4.10
C ALA A 189 1.55 -3.17 -4.89
N ILE A 190 1.59 -1.84 -4.94
CA ILE A 190 0.60 -1.01 -5.67
C ILE A 190 1.29 -0.17 -6.76
N PRO A 191 1.77 -0.81 -7.84
CA PRO A 191 2.39 -0.10 -8.95
C PRO A 191 1.36 0.70 -9.74
N LYS A 192 1.62 2.00 -9.95
CA LYS A 192 0.82 2.83 -10.86
C LYS A 192 1.27 2.59 -12.31
N ALA A 193 0.31 2.36 -13.19
CA ALA A 193 0.54 2.29 -14.62
C ALA A 193 -0.58 3.04 -15.37
N ALA A 194 -0.20 3.89 -16.35
CA ALA A 194 -1.14 4.59 -17.21
C ALA A 194 -1.23 3.98 -18.61
N ASP A 195 -0.35 3.02 -18.90
CA ASP A 195 -0.25 2.32 -20.19
C ASP A 195 -0.52 0.84 -19.99
N ALA A 196 -1.29 0.23 -20.92
CA ALA A 196 -1.66 -1.18 -20.84
C ALA A 196 -0.44 -2.12 -20.91
N SER A 197 0.62 -1.75 -21.62
CA SER A 197 1.86 -2.52 -21.67
C SER A 197 2.55 -2.57 -20.31
N HIS A 198 2.55 -1.46 -19.57
CA HIS A 198 3.09 -1.42 -18.21
C HIS A 198 2.25 -2.25 -17.24
N VAL A 199 0.92 -2.33 -17.41
CA VAL A 199 0.07 -3.22 -16.62
C VAL A 199 0.43 -4.69 -16.87
N GLN A 200 0.70 -5.06 -18.14
CA GLN A 200 1.16 -6.41 -18.49
C GLN A 200 2.54 -6.72 -17.89
N ASP A 201 3.49 -5.80 -17.97
CA ASP A 201 4.81 -5.94 -17.36
C ASP A 201 4.71 -6.11 -15.84
N ASN A 202 3.85 -5.33 -15.17
CA ASN A 202 3.58 -5.47 -13.74
C ASN A 202 2.97 -6.85 -13.41
N ARG A 203 2.07 -7.37 -14.27
CA ARG A 203 1.49 -8.70 -14.08
C ARG A 203 2.53 -9.81 -14.24
N ALA A 204 3.46 -9.67 -15.17
CA ALA A 204 4.53 -10.65 -15.40
C ALA A 204 5.45 -10.82 -14.19
N ALA A 205 5.56 -9.80 -13.33
CA ALA A 205 6.37 -9.89 -12.10
C ALA A 205 5.91 -10.98 -11.14
N VAL A 206 4.62 -11.35 -11.16
CA VAL A 206 4.07 -12.42 -10.31
C VAL A 206 4.60 -13.80 -10.70
N GLU A 207 5.04 -13.96 -11.95
CA GLU A 207 5.52 -15.23 -12.51
C GLU A 207 7.05 -15.37 -12.41
N LEU A 208 7.75 -14.29 -12.07
CA LEU A 208 9.20 -14.28 -11.94
C LEU A 208 9.63 -14.82 -10.57
N SER A 209 10.19 -16.01 -10.55
CA SER A 209 10.79 -16.59 -9.36
C SER A 209 12.22 -16.07 -9.17
N LEU A 210 12.52 -15.56 -7.98
CA LEU A 210 13.87 -15.10 -7.64
C LEU A 210 14.73 -16.27 -7.19
N SER A 211 15.79 -16.59 -7.95
CA SER A 211 16.78 -17.57 -7.50
C SER A 211 17.60 -17.02 -6.32
N PRO A 212 18.20 -17.87 -5.47
CA PRO A 212 19.09 -17.43 -4.41
C PRO A 212 20.29 -16.58 -4.91
N GLN A 213 20.75 -16.82 -6.13
CA GLN A 213 21.80 -16.01 -6.75
C GLN A 213 21.29 -14.61 -7.07
N LEU A 214 20.14 -14.50 -7.74
CA LEU A 214 19.53 -13.22 -8.10
C LEU A 214 19.21 -12.38 -6.86
N THR A 215 18.71 -13.02 -5.79
CA THR A 215 18.46 -12.34 -4.51
C THR A 215 19.76 -11.77 -3.93
N ARG A 216 20.86 -12.52 -3.92
CA ARG A 216 22.16 -12.01 -3.45
C ARG A 216 22.70 -10.87 -4.29
N GLU A 217 22.54 -10.91 -5.61
CA GLU A 217 22.94 -9.81 -6.51
C GLU A 217 22.14 -8.53 -6.22
N LEU A 218 20.82 -8.65 -5.98
CA LEU A 218 19.97 -7.53 -5.59
C LEU A 218 20.35 -6.98 -4.21
N ASP A 219 20.61 -7.83 -3.22
CA ASP A 219 21.02 -7.41 -1.88
C ASP A 219 22.40 -6.75 -1.86
N ALA A 220 23.32 -7.17 -2.72
CA ALA A 220 24.61 -6.53 -2.89
C ALA A 220 24.49 -5.14 -3.54
N ALA A 221 23.58 -4.98 -4.51
CA ALA A 221 23.34 -3.70 -5.18
C ALA A 221 22.48 -2.74 -4.35
N PHE A 222 21.59 -3.27 -3.53
CA PHE A 222 20.62 -2.55 -2.70
C PHE A 222 20.60 -3.15 -1.28
N PRO A 223 21.61 -2.85 -0.45
CA PRO A 223 21.77 -3.52 0.84
C PRO A 223 20.62 -3.22 1.81
N SER A 224 20.32 -4.19 2.65
CA SER A 224 19.39 -4.05 3.78
C SER A 224 19.91 -3.00 4.77
N PRO A 225 19.00 -2.37 5.56
CA PRO A 225 19.40 -1.36 6.56
C PRO A 225 20.33 -1.97 7.61
N GLN A 226 21.31 -1.17 8.06
CA GLN A 226 22.25 -1.54 9.13
C GLN A 226 21.84 -0.98 10.50
N GLY A 227 20.68 -0.32 10.59
CA GLY A 227 20.15 0.30 11.79
C GLY A 227 18.81 0.97 11.54
N PRO A 228 18.18 1.54 12.58
CA PRO A 228 16.91 2.23 12.46
C PRO A 228 17.06 3.48 11.60
N SER A 229 16.04 3.78 10.80
CA SER A 229 15.96 4.99 10.00
C SER A 229 14.55 5.57 10.06
N PRO A 230 14.39 6.90 9.92
CA PRO A 230 13.07 7.51 9.79
C PRO A 230 12.28 6.90 8.62
N LEU A 231 10.97 6.77 8.81
CA LEU A 231 10.09 6.35 7.71
C LEU A 231 10.19 7.38 6.58
N GLN A 232 10.51 6.91 5.38
CA GLN A 232 10.50 7.76 4.18
C GLN A 232 9.07 7.93 3.69
N VAL A 233 8.73 9.15 3.30
CA VAL A 233 7.43 9.54 2.72
C VAL A 233 7.67 10.43 1.51
N ILE A 234 6.72 10.50 0.57
CA ILE A 234 6.71 11.38 -0.60
C ILE A 234 5.61 12.43 -0.48
#